data_3cc91157183f4cd79564d5f067698e5b
#
_entry.id   3cc91157183f4cd79564d5f067698e5b
#
_cell.length_a   1.000
_cell.length_b   1.000
_cell.length_c   1.000
_cell.angle_alpha   90.00
_cell.angle_beta   90.00
_cell.angle_gamma   90.00
#
_symmetry.space_group_name_H-M   'P 1'
#
loop_
_entity.id
_entity.type
_entity.pdbx_description
1 polymer ?
#
loop_
_entity_poly.entity_id
_entity_poly.type
_entity_poly.pdbx_seq_one_letter_code
_entity_poly.pdbx_strand_id
1 'polypeptide(L)'
;METREQTITYSARVLDEATHPKNMHRMPDPDARGIVHGCCGDTMEIYLRLDGETIKDATFTTDGHESAIACGSMLTTLVRGRSMEAAGKISPEELMEALGGLPEAKHHCAKLTVNTFLEAIADRRAGERASGQATEKTEG
;
A
#
# COMPACT_ATOMS: atom_id res chain seq x y z
N MET A 1 5.88 35.57 -4.46
CA MET A 1 5.60 35.09 -4.04
C MET A 1 4.90 34.04 -4.32
N GLU A 2 4.55 33.73 -4.80
CA GLU A 2 3.87 32.75 -5.19
C GLU A 2 4.41 31.47 -5.00
N THR A 3 5.62 31.34 -4.97
CA THR A 3 6.14 30.03 -4.74
C THR A 3 5.71 29.48 -3.44
N ARG A 4 5.30 30.35 -2.55
CA ARG A 4 4.87 29.88 -1.29
C ARG A 4 3.69 29.00 -1.37
N GLU A 5 2.85 29.24 -2.31
CA GLU A 5 1.68 28.44 -2.42
C GLU A 5 2.00 27.10 -2.86
N GLN A 6 3.16 26.89 -3.46
CA GLN A 6 3.51 25.59 -3.90
C GLN A 6 4.32 24.83 -2.89
N THR A 7 4.59 25.45 -1.75
CA THR A 7 5.34 24.77 -0.72
C THR A 7 4.43 23.79 -0.02
N ILE A 8 4.85 22.56 0.04
CA ILE A 8 4.09 21.53 0.71
C ILE A 8 4.78 21.20 2.01
N THR A 9 4.03 21.30 3.10
CA THR A 9 4.58 21.04 4.41
C THR A 9 4.13 19.65 4.86
N TYR A 10 5.09 18.78 5.14
CA TYR A 10 4.81 17.44 5.60
C TYR A 10 5.01 17.34 7.10
N SER A 11 4.29 16.43 7.75
CA SER A 11 4.49 16.16 9.15
C SER A 11 5.87 15.54 9.36
N ALA A 12 6.34 15.58 10.60
CA ALA A 12 7.62 14.94 10.92
C ALA A 12 7.56 13.45 10.63
N ARG A 13 6.41 12.83 10.84
CA ARG A 13 6.27 11.41 10.59
C ARG A 13 6.40 11.11 9.10
N VAL A 14 5.79 11.94 8.25
CA VAL A 14 5.90 11.74 6.81
C VAL A 14 7.35 11.87 6.38
N LEU A 15 8.04 12.91 6.88
CA LEU A 15 9.43 13.11 6.49
C LEU A 15 10.31 11.96 6.94
N ASP A 16 10.08 11.43 8.13
CA ASP A 16 10.86 10.31 8.62
C ASP A 16 10.60 9.06 7.78
N GLU A 17 9.34 8.77 7.48
CA GLU A 17 9.02 7.58 6.70
C GLU A 17 9.57 7.69 5.27
N ALA A 18 9.54 8.89 4.71
CA ALA A 18 10.05 9.08 3.35
C ALA A 18 11.57 9.01 3.29
N THR A 19 12.24 9.46 4.35
CA THR A 19 13.69 9.47 4.38
C THR A 19 14.26 8.11 4.76
N HIS A 20 13.57 7.41 5.66
CA HIS A 20 14.00 6.09 6.11
C HIS A 20 12.86 5.10 5.94
N PRO A 21 12.48 4.80 4.70
CA PRO A 21 11.31 3.94 4.47
C PRO A 21 11.57 2.53 4.94
N LYS A 22 10.53 1.94 5.50
CA LYS A 22 10.56 0.56 5.93
C LYS A 22 9.92 -0.29 4.85
N ASN A 23 10.43 -1.49 4.66
CA ASN A 23 9.81 -2.48 3.78
C ASN A 23 9.78 -2.08 2.31
N MET A 24 10.64 -1.16 1.89
CA MET A 24 10.61 -0.71 0.49
C MET A 24 11.54 -1.57 -0.35
N HIS A 25 11.03 -2.72 -0.76
CA HIS A 25 11.79 -3.63 -1.63
C HIS A 25 10.82 -4.67 -2.17
N ARG A 26 11.25 -5.35 -3.22
CA ARG A 26 10.46 -6.44 -3.77
C ARG A 26 10.57 -7.65 -2.86
N MET A 27 9.54 -8.48 -2.90
CA MET A 27 9.51 -9.70 -2.13
C MET A 27 9.56 -10.88 -3.11
N PRO A 28 10.52 -11.80 -2.96
CA PRO A 28 10.54 -12.97 -3.86
C PRO A 28 9.38 -13.89 -3.52
N ASP A 29 8.74 -14.40 -4.57
CA ASP A 29 7.64 -15.36 -4.45
C ASP A 29 6.59 -14.94 -3.43
N PRO A 30 5.97 -13.77 -3.62
CA PRO A 30 4.98 -13.32 -2.65
C PRO A 30 3.73 -14.20 -2.72
N ASP A 31 3.04 -14.30 -1.59
CA ASP A 31 1.79 -15.02 -1.56
C ASP A 31 0.66 -14.20 -2.18
N ALA A 32 0.82 -12.89 -2.23
CA ALA A 32 -0.14 -12.01 -2.87
C ALA A 32 0.58 -10.76 -3.35
N ARG A 33 0.08 -10.16 -4.41
CA ARG A 33 0.70 -8.98 -4.97
C ARG A 33 -0.36 -8.10 -5.58
N GLY A 34 -0.28 -6.80 -5.33
CA GLY A 34 -1.15 -5.83 -5.95
C GLY A 34 -0.32 -4.77 -6.65
N ILE A 35 -0.83 -4.26 -7.76
CA ILE A 35 -0.18 -3.18 -8.49
C ILE A 35 -1.27 -2.25 -8.97
N VAL A 36 -1.09 -0.96 -8.75
CA VAL A 36 -2.04 0.04 -9.18
C VAL A 36 -1.28 1.23 -9.75
N HIS A 37 -1.76 1.71 -10.89
CA HIS A 37 -1.23 2.92 -11.51
C HIS A 37 -2.16 4.06 -11.10
N GLY A 38 -1.63 5.02 -10.36
CA GLY A 38 -2.42 6.11 -9.85
C GLY A 38 -2.73 7.16 -10.89
N CYS A 39 -3.67 8.02 -10.57
CA CYS A 39 -4.13 9.03 -11.50
C CYS A 39 -3.05 10.06 -11.81
N CYS A 40 -2.07 10.21 -10.95
CA CYS A 40 -1.01 11.17 -11.17
C CYS A 40 0.23 10.57 -11.79
N GLY A 41 0.13 9.35 -12.32
CA GLY A 41 1.26 8.72 -12.97
C GLY A 41 2.13 7.87 -12.08
N ASP A 42 1.90 7.91 -10.78
CA ASP A 42 2.68 7.07 -9.87
C ASP A 42 2.17 5.65 -9.92
N THR A 43 3.06 4.70 -9.75
CA THR A 43 2.70 3.29 -9.68
C THR A 43 3.15 2.77 -8.33
N MET A 44 2.36 1.89 -7.73
CA MET A 44 2.74 1.26 -6.48
C MET A 44 2.48 -0.23 -6.58
N GLU A 45 3.39 -1.02 -6.03
CA GLU A 45 3.22 -2.45 -5.90
C GLU A 45 3.35 -2.80 -4.43
N ILE A 46 2.48 -3.69 -3.96
CA ILE A 46 2.55 -4.18 -2.60
C ILE A 46 2.57 -5.69 -2.66
N TYR A 47 3.47 -6.28 -1.88
CA TYR A 47 3.68 -7.71 -1.83
C TYR A 47 3.38 -8.20 -0.43
N LEU A 48 2.71 -9.34 -0.31
CA LEU A 48 2.35 -9.88 0.99
C LEU A 48 2.86 -11.30 1.13
N ARG A 49 3.36 -11.61 2.31
CA ARG A 49 3.68 -12.96 2.73
C ARG A 49 2.68 -13.34 3.78
N LEU A 50 2.01 -14.48 3.62
CA LEU A 50 0.91 -14.85 4.49
C LEU A 50 1.25 -16.10 5.27
N ASP A 51 0.68 -16.17 6.47
CA ASP A 51 0.72 -17.37 7.28
C ASP A 51 -0.75 -17.65 7.59
N GLY A 52 -1.38 -18.50 6.77
CA GLY A 52 -2.82 -18.66 6.85
C GLY A 52 -3.50 -17.38 6.45
N GLU A 53 -4.32 -16.85 7.34
CA GLU A 53 -5.02 -15.60 7.08
C GLU A 53 -4.27 -14.40 7.63
N THR A 54 -3.12 -14.60 8.24
CA THR A 54 -2.37 -13.51 8.86
C THR A 54 -1.31 -12.99 7.91
N ILE A 55 -1.16 -11.67 7.85
CA ILE A 55 -0.13 -11.06 7.02
C ILE A 55 1.18 -11.12 7.80
N LYS A 56 2.06 -12.03 7.37
CA LYS A 56 3.32 -12.24 8.04
C LYS A 56 4.32 -11.16 7.68
N ASP A 57 4.31 -10.71 6.44
CA ASP A 57 5.23 -9.69 5.98
C ASP A 57 4.57 -8.92 4.86
N ALA A 58 4.95 -7.66 4.70
CA ALA A 58 4.43 -6.80 3.65
C ALA A 58 5.55 -5.88 3.21
N THR A 59 5.77 -5.79 1.91
CA THR A 59 6.77 -4.89 1.34
C THR A 59 6.14 -4.16 0.16
N PHE A 60 6.82 -3.12 -0.31
CA PHE A 60 6.27 -2.33 -1.40
C PHE A 60 7.37 -1.73 -2.24
N THR A 61 7.03 -1.36 -3.47
CA THR A 61 7.86 -0.52 -4.32
C THR A 61 6.98 0.54 -4.93
N THR A 62 7.57 1.68 -5.26
CA THR A 62 6.83 2.75 -5.94
C THR A 62 7.82 3.62 -6.69
N ASP A 63 7.35 4.24 -7.77
CA ASP A 63 8.14 5.24 -8.46
C ASP A 63 7.69 6.65 -8.09
N GLY A 64 6.83 6.76 -7.07
CA GLY A 64 6.40 8.07 -6.60
C GLY A 64 7.43 8.73 -5.71
N HIS A 65 7.07 9.90 -5.20
CA HIS A 65 7.99 10.70 -4.40
C HIS A 65 7.68 10.56 -2.91
N GLU A 66 8.03 11.57 -2.13
CA GLU A 66 8.02 11.43 -0.68
C GLU A 66 6.72 10.94 -0.11
N SER A 67 5.59 11.50 -0.54
CA SER A 67 4.33 11.12 0.08
C SER A 67 3.95 9.68 -0.27
N ALA A 68 4.24 9.23 -1.50
CA ALA A 68 3.96 7.85 -1.87
C ALA A 68 4.85 6.90 -1.08
N ILE A 69 6.12 7.24 -0.94
CA ILE A 69 7.05 6.40 -0.19
C ILE A 69 6.61 6.33 1.27
N ALA A 70 6.24 7.46 1.86
CA ALA A 70 5.80 7.47 3.25
C ALA A 70 4.55 6.66 3.44
N CYS A 71 3.60 6.75 2.50
CA CYS A 71 2.37 5.97 2.58
C CYS A 71 2.66 4.48 2.51
N GLY A 72 3.51 4.06 1.58
CA GLY A 72 3.85 2.65 1.48
C GLY A 72 4.56 2.14 2.72
N SER A 73 5.51 2.93 3.22
CA SER A 73 6.24 2.54 4.42
C SER A 73 5.30 2.37 5.61
N MET A 74 4.40 3.34 5.81
CA MET A 74 3.50 3.29 6.94
C MET A 74 2.48 2.18 6.78
N LEU A 75 1.88 2.02 5.60
CA LEU A 75 0.86 0.99 5.43
C LEU A 75 1.43 -0.40 5.63
N THR A 76 2.60 -0.68 5.04
CA THR A 76 3.18 -2.02 5.19
C THR A 76 3.53 -2.29 6.64
N THR A 77 3.91 -1.26 7.39
CA THR A 77 4.17 -1.42 8.82
C THR A 77 2.88 -1.71 9.58
N LEU A 78 1.81 -1.01 9.24
CA LEU A 78 0.55 -1.17 9.97
C LEU A 78 -0.11 -2.51 9.75
N VAL A 79 0.00 -3.07 8.54
CA VAL A 79 -0.74 -4.30 8.25
C VAL A 79 -0.01 -5.57 8.68
N ARG A 80 1.28 -5.48 8.97
CA ARG A 80 2.01 -6.67 9.38
C ARG A 80 1.47 -7.19 10.69
N GLY A 81 1.24 -8.48 10.75
CA GLY A 81 0.72 -9.11 11.96
C GLY A 81 -0.78 -9.12 12.05
N ARG A 82 -1.48 -8.43 11.15
CA ARG A 82 -2.95 -8.43 11.17
C ARG A 82 -3.47 -9.51 10.27
N SER A 83 -4.71 -9.94 10.53
CA SER A 83 -5.38 -10.83 9.59
C SER A 83 -5.73 -10.02 8.33
N MET A 84 -5.88 -10.72 7.21
CA MET A 84 -6.28 -10.05 5.98
C MET A 84 -7.64 -9.39 6.14
N GLU A 85 -8.52 -10.02 6.91
CA GLU A 85 -9.84 -9.44 7.10
C GLU A 85 -9.76 -8.13 7.86
N ALA A 86 -9.01 -8.09 8.94
CA ALA A 86 -8.89 -6.86 9.73
C ALA A 86 -8.13 -5.79 8.95
N ALA A 87 -7.05 -6.18 8.28
CA ALA A 87 -6.25 -5.22 7.56
C ALA A 87 -6.99 -4.68 6.34
N GLY A 88 -7.88 -5.48 5.76
CA GLY A 88 -8.62 -5.04 4.59
C GLY A 88 -9.64 -3.96 4.88
N LYS A 89 -9.85 -3.62 6.14
CA LYS A 89 -10.74 -2.53 6.50
C LYS A 89 -10.02 -1.20 6.61
N ILE A 90 -8.72 -1.17 6.34
CA ILE A 90 -7.98 0.07 6.45
C ILE A 90 -8.49 1.08 5.43
N SER A 91 -8.55 2.34 5.84
CA SER A 91 -9.02 3.41 4.98
C SER A 91 -7.89 4.40 4.72
N PRO A 92 -8.00 5.19 3.64
CA PRO A 92 -7.00 6.24 3.43
C PRO A 92 -6.91 7.20 4.61
N GLU A 93 -8.05 7.46 5.27
CA GLU A 93 -8.06 8.35 6.42
C GLU A 93 -7.26 7.78 7.57
N GLU A 94 -7.37 6.48 7.81
CA GLU A 94 -6.61 5.85 8.87
C GLU A 94 -5.12 5.93 8.57
N LEU A 95 -4.74 5.71 7.32
CA LEU A 95 -3.35 5.79 6.92
C LEU A 95 -2.82 7.21 7.09
N MET A 96 -3.61 8.20 6.67
CA MET A 96 -3.18 9.59 6.82
C MET A 96 -3.05 9.98 8.27
N GLU A 97 -3.94 9.47 9.11
CA GLU A 97 -3.86 9.79 10.51
C GLU A 97 -2.59 9.20 11.14
N ALA A 98 -2.24 7.99 10.75
CA ALA A 98 -1.02 7.37 11.25
C ALA A 98 0.21 8.17 10.85
N LEU A 99 0.14 8.88 9.73
CA LEU A 99 1.24 9.70 9.26
C LEU A 99 1.24 11.10 9.85
N GLY A 100 0.28 11.40 10.73
CA GLY A 100 0.19 12.74 11.28
C GLY A 100 -0.44 13.72 10.33
N GLY A 101 -1.14 13.22 9.32
CA GLY A 101 -1.80 14.05 8.32
C GLY A 101 -1.00 14.15 7.04
N LEU A 102 -1.70 14.38 5.95
CA LEU A 102 -1.07 14.65 4.66
C LEU A 102 -1.67 15.93 4.09
N PRO A 103 -0.88 16.73 3.39
CA PRO A 103 -1.45 17.88 2.69
C PRO A 103 -2.55 17.42 1.74
N GLU A 104 -3.56 18.25 1.57
CA GLU A 104 -4.69 17.87 0.76
C GLU A 104 -4.26 17.47 -0.65
N ALA A 105 -3.28 18.17 -1.21
CA ALA A 105 -2.80 17.88 -2.55
C ALA A 105 -2.19 16.49 -2.66
N LYS A 106 -1.91 15.83 -1.54
CA LYS A 106 -1.27 14.52 -1.56
C LYS A 106 -2.19 13.42 -1.03
N HIS A 107 -3.48 13.70 -0.82
CA HIS A 107 -4.40 12.68 -0.35
C HIS A 107 -4.50 11.53 -1.33
N HIS A 108 -4.27 11.79 -2.62
CA HIS A 108 -4.33 10.71 -3.61
C HIS A 108 -3.26 9.65 -3.37
N CYS A 109 -2.17 10.00 -2.72
CA CYS A 109 -1.14 9.01 -2.41
C CYS A 109 -1.64 7.99 -1.39
N ALA A 110 -2.42 8.43 -0.42
CA ALA A 110 -3.00 7.51 0.56
C ALA A 110 -4.02 6.61 -0.11
N LYS A 111 -4.82 7.17 -1.02
CA LYS A 111 -5.80 6.36 -1.73
C LYS A 111 -5.13 5.33 -2.61
N LEU A 112 -4.07 5.73 -3.31
CA LEU A 112 -3.33 4.81 -4.16
C LEU A 112 -2.77 3.66 -3.33
N THR A 113 -2.20 3.97 -2.18
CA THR A 113 -1.56 2.97 -1.35
C THR A 113 -2.58 1.96 -0.83
N VAL A 114 -3.71 2.46 -0.31
CA VAL A 114 -4.74 1.57 0.20
C VAL A 114 -5.32 0.73 -0.92
N ASN A 115 -5.58 1.33 -2.09
CA ASN A 115 -6.12 0.57 -3.21
C ASN A 115 -5.16 -0.51 -3.67
N THR A 116 -3.86 -0.23 -3.66
CA THR A 116 -2.87 -1.22 -4.05
C THR A 116 -2.89 -2.40 -3.07
N PHE A 117 -3.01 -2.09 -1.78
CA PHE A 117 -3.07 -3.14 -0.78
C PHE A 117 -4.33 -3.98 -0.96
N LEU A 118 -5.47 -3.34 -1.23
CA LEU A 118 -6.69 -4.08 -1.43
C LEU A 118 -6.62 -4.95 -2.68
N GLU A 119 -5.90 -4.50 -3.71
CA GLU A 119 -5.67 -5.33 -4.88
C GLU A 119 -4.85 -6.56 -4.53
N ALA A 120 -3.90 -6.43 -3.63
CA ALA A 120 -3.11 -7.58 -3.20
C ALA A 120 -4.00 -8.60 -2.49
N ILE A 121 -4.91 -8.12 -1.62
CA ILE A 121 -5.82 -9.03 -0.95
C ILE A 121 -6.74 -9.71 -1.98
N ALA A 122 -7.22 -8.96 -2.96
CA ALA A 122 -8.08 -9.52 -3.98
C ALA A 122 -7.33 -10.56 -4.81
N ASP A 123 -6.05 -10.32 -5.08
CA ASP A 123 -5.22 -11.26 -5.80
C ASP A 123 -5.13 -12.59 -5.04
N ARG A 124 -4.94 -12.52 -3.73
CA ARG A 124 -4.86 -13.75 -2.93
C ARG A 124 -6.18 -14.50 -2.96
N ARG A 125 -7.29 -13.76 -2.82
CA ARG A 125 -8.59 -14.41 -2.81
C ARG A 125 -8.90 -15.05 -4.15
N ALA A 126 -8.52 -14.39 -5.24
CA ALA A 126 -8.70 -14.96 -6.57
C ALA A 126 -7.85 -16.22 -6.73
N GLY A 127 -6.61 -16.20 -6.21
CA GLY A 127 -5.76 -17.38 -6.26
C GLY A 127 -6.32 -18.53 -5.48
N GLU A 128 -6.91 -18.25 -4.33
CA GLU A 128 -7.53 -19.30 -3.54
C GLU A 128 -8.70 -19.92 -4.27
N ARG A 129 -9.54 -19.08 -4.89
CA ARG A 129 -10.67 -19.60 -5.64
C ARG A 129 -10.19 -20.44 -6.82
N ALA A 130 -9.18 -19.94 -7.52
CA ALA A 130 -8.65 -20.68 -8.66
C ALA A 130 -8.07 -22.01 -8.25
N SER A 131 -7.40 -22.07 -7.12
CA SER A 131 -6.85 -23.32 -6.64
C SER A 131 -7.93 -24.29 -6.25
N GLY A 132 -9.01 -23.80 -5.66
CA GLY A 132 -10.08 -24.68 -5.22
C GLY A 132 -11.01 -25.09 -6.31
N GLN A 133 -11.06 -24.34 -7.42
CA GLN A 133 -11.98 -24.65 -8.49
C GLN A 133 -11.27 -24.48 -9.79
N ALA A 134 -10.42 -25.43 -10.07
CA ALA A 134 -9.54 -25.32 -11.21
C ALA A 134 -10.28 -25.10 -12.52
N THR A 135 -11.46 -25.66 -12.66
CA THR A 135 -12.16 -25.51 -13.90
C THR A 135 -12.64 -24.09 -14.11
N GLU A 136 -12.82 -23.36 -13.05
CA GLU A 136 -13.34 -22.04 -13.21
C GLU A 136 -12.34 -21.04 -13.60
N LYS A 137 -11.08 -21.29 -13.34
CA LYS A 137 -10.15 -20.29 -13.64
C LYS A 137 -10.03 -20.06 -15.10
N THR A 138 -10.56 -20.94 -15.90
CA THR A 138 -10.40 -20.78 -17.31
C THR A 138 -11.12 -19.56 -17.81
N GLU A 139 -12.17 -19.14 -17.16
CA GLU A 139 -12.79 -18.00 -17.63
C GLU A 139 -12.23 -16.80 -17.03
N GLY A 140 -11.37 -16.89 -16.09
CA GLY A 140 -10.77 -15.74 -15.44
C GLY A 140 -9.93 -14.96 -16.38
#